data_c58ceb33b1781c7580bee4d32714d015
#
_entry.id   c58ceb33b1781c7580bee4d32714d015
#
_cell.length_a   1.000
_cell.length_b   1.000
_cell.length_c   1.000
_cell.angle_alpha   90.00
_cell.angle_beta   90.00
_cell.angle_gamma   90.00
#
_symmetry.space_group_name_H-M   'P 1'
#
loop_
_entity.id
_entity.type
_entity.pdbx_description
1 polymer ?
#
loop_
_entity_poly.entity_id
_entity_poly.type
_entity_poly.pdbx_seq_one_letter_code
_entity_poly.pdbx_strand_id
1 'polypeptide(L)'
;MGIKTPTVHQDQTPVHLRANRGAVSRWLGRTVLSILGWRVEGQIPDLKRLLVIGAPHTSNWDFVLAMATILGLNLRMRWLAKHTIFKRGVVWFMEWLGGIPTDRTQPQAIVESVARLARKGKGVVIGITPEGTRKKALKWKTGFLRLARALDCPILMVAINFPTKTIVIGDLYHPSGDNNYDLVAIKQYYDQFQGIHKDQF
;
A
#
# COMPACT_ATOMS: atom_id res chain seq x y z
N MET A 1 33.17 -8.41 9.18
CA MET A 1 32.15 -8.91 8.24
C MET A 1 30.80 -8.37 8.72
N GLY A 2 30.34 -7.22 8.18
CA GLY A 2 29.10 -6.59 8.64
C GLY A 2 27.91 -7.44 8.24
N ILE A 3 27.06 -7.80 9.19
CA ILE A 3 25.77 -8.44 8.95
C ILE A 3 24.96 -7.45 8.12
N LYS A 4 24.81 -7.73 6.80
CA LYS A 4 23.90 -6.94 5.96
C LYS A 4 22.49 -7.10 6.54
N THR A 5 21.96 -6.04 7.10
CA THR A 5 20.55 -6.00 7.54
C THR A 5 19.67 -6.44 6.36
N PRO A 6 18.77 -7.40 6.57
CA PRO A 6 17.93 -7.87 5.47
C PRO A 6 17.11 -6.71 4.90
N THR A 7 17.06 -6.62 3.59
CA THR A 7 16.36 -5.57 2.83
C THR A 7 14.88 -5.47 3.23
N VAL A 8 14.28 -6.61 3.62
CA VAL A 8 12.89 -6.76 4.10
C VAL A 8 12.75 -8.12 4.80
N HIS A 9 11.97 -8.19 5.86
CA HIS A 9 11.75 -9.44 6.58
C HIS A 9 10.27 -9.66 6.93
N GLN A 10 9.83 -10.92 6.91
CA GLN A 10 8.44 -11.27 7.26
C GLN A 10 8.08 -10.96 8.72
N ASP A 11 9.06 -10.82 9.62
CA ASP A 11 8.83 -10.48 11.03
C ASP A 11 8.45 -9.01 11.23
N GLN A 12 8.58 -8.19 10.16
CA GLN A 12 7.97 -6.86 10.11
C GLN A 12 6.43 -6.93 9.93
N THR A 13 5.86 -8.14 9.78
CA THR A 13 4.42 -8.37 9.61
C THR A 13 3.89 -9.28 10.71
N PRO A 14 2.87 -8.85 11.48
CA PRO A 14 2.19 -9.67 12.47
C PRO A 14 1.69 -10.99 11.88
N VAL A 15 1.78 -12.07 12.65
CA VAL A 15 1.48 -13.45 12.17
C VAL A 15 0.10 -13.55 11.53
N HIS A 16 -0.93 -12.94 12.15
CA HIS A 16 -2.32 -12.99 11.65
C HIS A 16 -2.54 -12.20 10.35
N LEU A 17 -1.63 -11.29 9.98
CA LEU A 17 -1.65 -10.54 8.73
C LEU A 17 -0.78 -11.18 7.63
N ARG A 18 -0.11 -12.28 7.92
CA ARG A 18 0.69 -12.97 6.91
C ARG A 18 -0.19 -13.69 5.88
N ALA A 19 0.26 -13.66 4.64
CA ALA A 19 -0.44 -14.32 3.52
C ALA A 19 -0.17 -15.81 3.41
N ASN A 20 0.76 -16.33 4.22
CA ASN A 20 1.22 -17.74 4.16
C ASN A 20 1.71 -18.14 2.75
N ARG A 21 2.32 -17.20 2.03
CA ARG A 21 2.95 -17.48 0.74
C ARG A 21 4.19 -18.36 0.94
N GLY A 22 4.47 -19.22 -0.03
CA GLY A 22 5.65 -20.09 -0.03
C GLY A 22 6.99 -19.32 0.06
N ALA A 23 8.06 -20.01 0.43
CA ALA A 23 9.40 -19.43 0.56
C ALA A 23 9.88 -18.73 -0.74
N VAL A 24 9.54 -19.30 -1.89
CA VAL A 24 9.93 -18.77 -3.21
C VAL A 24 9.37 -17.36 -3.45
N SER A 25 8.10 -17.10 -3.15
CA SER A 25 7.51 -15.78 -3.36
C SER A 25 8.13 -14.72 -2.42
N ARG A 26 8.44 -15.08 -1.17
CA ARG A 26 9.15 -14.22 -0.23
C ARG A 26 10.58 -13.93 -0.70
N TRP A 27 11.28 -14.98 -1.15
CA TRP A 27 12.61 -14.86 -1.71
C TRP A 27 12.61 -13.93 -2.93
N LEU A 28 11.67 -14.09 -3.84
CA LEU A 28 11.52 -13.22 -5.02
C LEU A 28 11.37 -11.74 -4.63
N GLY A 29 10.47 -11.42 -3.70
CA GLY A 29 10.29 -10.04 -3.22
C GLY A 29 11.58 -9.44 -2.64
N ARG A 30 12.28 -10.21 -1.78
CA ARG A 30 13.58 -9.81 -1.21
C ARG A 30 14.64 -9.59 -2.27
N THR A 31 14.74 -10.52 -3.22
CA THR A 31 15.74 -10.47 -4.30
C THR A 31 15.53 -9.25 -5.19
N VAL A 32 14.28 -8.96 -5.59
CA VAL A 32 13.96 -7.77 -6.38
C VAL A 32 14.37 -6.50 -5.64
N LEU A 33 14.00 -6.33 -4.38
CA LEU A 33 14.38 -5.16 -3.59
C LEU A 33 15.89 -5.07 -3.42
N SER A 34 16.56 -6.17 -3.15
CA SER A 34 18.03 -6.22 -2.96
C SER A 34 18.78 -5.85 -4.23
N ILE A 35 18.41 -6.40 -5.38
CA ILE A 35 19.05 -6.10 -6.68
C ILE A 35 18.86 -4.61 -7.03
N LEU A 36 17.68 -4.04 -6.75
CA LEU A 36 17.41 -2.64 -7.01
C LEU A 36 18.03 -1.70 -5.94
N GLY A 37 18.61 -2.27 -4.88
CA GLY A 37 19.23 -1.52 -3.77
C GLY A 37 18.22 -0.85 -2.85
N TRP A 38 16.99 -1.39 -2.76
CA TRP A 38 15.92 -0.87 -1.89
C TRP A 38 15.86 -1.60 -0.56
N ARG A 39 15.43 -0.89 0.48
CA ARG A 39 15.16 -1.46 1.82
C ARG A 39 13.78 -1.04 2.32
N VAL A 40 13.28 -1.80 3.28
CA VAL A 40 11.98 -1.53 3.93
C VAL A 40 12.25 -1.23 5.40
N GLU A 41 11.83 -0.06 5.84
CA GLU A 41 11.95 0.41 7.23
C GLU A 41 10.59 0.44 7.90
N GLY A 42 10.56 0.20 9.22
CA GLY A 42 9.34 0.15 10.02
C GLY A 42 8.71 -1.24 10.07
N GLN A 43 7.55 -1.32 10.70
CA GLN A 43 6.80 -2.55 10.92
C GLN A 43 5.31 -2.34 10.66
N ILE A 44 4.64 -3.36 10.16
CA ILE A 44 3.17 -3.35 10.04
C ILE A 44 2.59 -3.42 11.45
N PRO A 45 1.72 -2.48 11.83
CA PRO A 45 1.08 -2.48 13.15
C PRO A 45 0.25 -3.73 13.41
N ASP A 46 0.24 -4.20 14.66
CA ASP A 46 -0.53 -5.37 15.09
C ASP A 46 -2.01 -5.02 15.29
N LEU A 47 -2.70 -4.75 14.17
CA LEU A 47 -4.11 -4.38 14.13
C LEU A 47 -4.89 -5.28 13.18
N LYS A 48 -6.14 -5.58 13.56
CA LYS A 48 -7.00 -6.45 12.74
C LYS A 48 -7.41 -5.82 11.41
N ARG A 49 -7.48 -4.48 11.35
CA ARG A 49 -7.91 -3.73 10.18
C ARG A 49 -6.98 -2.55 9.96
N LEU A 50 -6.52 -2.38 8.74
CA LEU A 50 -5.65 -1.29 8.32
C LEU A 50 -6.05 -0.82 6.92
N LEU A 51 -6.14 0.47 6.74
CA LEU A 51 -6.10 1.08 5.41
C LEU A 51 -4.67 1.60 5.17
N VAL A 52 -4.00 1.07 4.18
CA VAL A 52 -2.65 1.52 3.78
C VAL A 52 -2.80 2.51 2.64
N ILE A 53 -2.24 3.69 2.79
CA ILE A 53 -2.07 4.63 1.69
C ILE A 53 -0.60 4.70 1.30
N GLY A 54 -0.32 4.58 -0.01
CA GLY A 54 1.01 4.66 -0.57
C GLY A 54 1.18 5.92 -1.41
N ALA A 55 2.16 6.76 -1.07
CA ALA A 55 2.56 7.95 -1.81
C ALA A 55 4.07 8.22 -1.60
N PRO A 56 4.73 9.02 -2.44
CA PRO A 56 4.25 9.50 -3.73
C PRO A 56 4.11 8.36 -4.77
N HIS A 57 3.15 8.50 -5.70
CA HIS A 57 2.92 7.53 -6.78
C HIS A 57 3.10 8.18 -8.14
N THR A 58 4.34 8.16 -8.62
CA THR A 58 4.77 8.93 -9.79
C THR A 58 5.20 8.07 -10.98
N SER A 59 5.32 6.75 -10.79
CA SER A 59 5.80 5.86 -11.85
C SER A 59 5.22 4.43 -11.79
N ASN A 60 5.49 3.63 -12.83
CA ASN A 60 5.20 2.19 -12.82
C ASN A 60 6.14 1.43 -11.86
N TRP A 61 7.32 1.98 -11.57
CA TRP A 61 8.27 1.38 -10.65
C TRP A 61 7.71 1.27 -9.23
N ASP A 62 6.87 2.23 -8.82
CA ASP A 62 6.21 2.21 -7.51
C ASP A 62 5.37 0.94 -7.33
N PHE A 63 4.72 0.46 -8.42
CA PHE A 63 3.98 -0.80 -8.39
C PHE A 63 4.92 -2.00 -8.21
N VAL A 64 6.04 -2.04 -8.93
CA VAL A 64 7.03 -3.13 -8.79
C VAL A 64 7.58 -3.18 -7.37
N LEU A 65 7.97 -2.03 -6.82
CA LEU A 65 8.49 -1.90 -5.47
C LEU A 65 7.45 -2.29 -4.41
N ALA A 66 6.20 -1.83 -4.57
CA ALA A 66 5.10 -2.19 -3.67
C ALA A 66 4.83 -3.71 -3.69
N MET A 67 4.78 -4.34 -4.87
CA MET A 67 4.56 -5.78 -4.97
C MET A 67 5.73 -6.58 -4.40
N ALA A 68 6.97 -6.18 -4.66
CA ALA A 68 8.14 -6.80 -4.07
C ALA A 68 8.14 -6.70 -2.53
N THR A 69 7.73 -5.55 -2.00
CA THR A 69 7.56 -5.32 -0.56
C THR A 69 6.47 -6.23 0.03
N ILE A 70 5.29 -6.29 -0.57
CA ILE A 70 4.18 -7.16 -0.14
C ILE A 70 4.61 -8.62 -0.11
N LEU A 71 5.35 -9.08 -1.12
CA LEU A 71 5.87 -10.43 -1.18
C LEU A 71 6.95 -10.68 -0.11
N GLY A 72 7.91 -9.77 0.02
CA GLY A 72 9.02 -9.87 0.99
C GLY A 72 8.53 -9.87 2.44
N LEU A 73 7.57 -9.01 2.76
CA LEU A 73 6.87 -8.95 4.05
C LEU A 73 5.94 -10.14 4.29
N ASN A 74 5.64 -10.94 3.27
CA ASN A 74 4.58 -11.95 3.31
C ASN A 74 3.22 -11.36 3.72
N LEU A 75 2.96 -10.09 3.40
CA LEU A 75 1.77 -9.37 3.84
C LEU A 75 0.52 -9.81 3.07
N ARG A 76 -0.55 -10.12 3.79
CA ARG A 76 -1.88 -10.40 3.24
C ARG A 76 -2.63 -9.09 3.03
N MET A 77 -2.28 -8.40 1.98
CA MET A 77 -2.87 -7.11 1.59
C MET A 77 -3.76 -7.27 0.37
N ARG A 78 -4.87 -6.57 0.34
CA ARG A 78 -5.69 -6.33 -0.84
C ARG A 78 -5.47 -4.89 -1.30
N TRP A 79 -5.32 -4.66 -2.59
CA TRP A 79 -5.10 -3.33 -3.12
C TRP A 79 -6.08 -3.01 -4.23
N LEU A 80 -6.56 -1.77 -4.23
CA LEU A 80 -7.61 -1.31 -5.13
C LEU A 80 -6.99 -0.70 -6.38
N ALA A 81 -7.40 -1.16 -7.55
CA ALA A 81 -6.92 -0.59 -8.79
C ALA A 81 -8.01 -0.55 -9.87
N LYS A 82 -7.83 0.34 -10.84
CA LYS A 82 -8.76 0.47 -11.96
C LYS A 82 -8.90 -0.86 -12.69
N HIS A 83 -10.13 -1.29 -12.95
CA HIS A 83 -10.42 -2.56 -13.63
C HIS A 83 -9.67 -2.72 -14.98
N THR A 84 -9.37 -1.62 -15.65
CA THR A 84 -8.70 -1.64 -16.97
C THR A 84 -7.26 -2.18 -16.95
N ILE A 85 -6.63 -2.29 -15.79
CA ILE A 85 -5.29 -2.90 -15.69
C ILE A 85 -5.34 -4.42 -15.56
N PHE A 86 -6.51 -4.99 -15.25
CA PHE A 86 -6.74 -6.43 -15.14
C PHE A 86 -7.06 -7.03 -16.52
N LYS A 87 -6.06 -7.03 -17.41
CA LYS A 87 -6.19 -7.55 -18.78
C LYS A 87 -6.22 -9.07 -18.79
N ARG A 88 -6.86 -9.65 -19.83
CA ARG A 88 -6.78 -11.10 -20.10
C ARG A 88 -5.29 -11.54 -20.14
N GLY A 89 -4.99 -12.67 -19.53
CA GLY A 89 -3.63 -13.22 -19.45
C GLY A 89 -2.85 -12.82 -18.18
N VAL A 90 -3.16 -11.68 -17.53
CA VAL A 90 -2.50 -11.26 -16.30
C VAL A 90 -3.43 -11.10 -15.10
N VAL A 91 -4.74 -11.20 -15.31
CA VAL A 91 -5.75 -11.01 -14.24
C VAL A 91 -5.51 -11.94 -13.06
N TRP A 92 -5.28 -13.23 -13.31
CA TRP A 92 -5.02 -14.23 -12.29
C TRP A 92 -3.81 -13.87 -11.40
N PHE A 93 -2.76 -13.35 -12.01
CA PHE A 93 -1.55 -12.93 -11.31
C PHE A 93 -1.79 -11.68 -10.45
N MET A 94 -2.53 -10.69 -10.98
CA MET A 94 -2.88 -9.49 -10.25
C MET A 94 -3.78 -9.82 -9.04
N GLU A 95 -4.74 -10.73 -9.20
CA GLU A 95 -5.61 -11.19 -8.12
C GLU A 95 -4.83 -12.01 -7.07
N TRP A 96 -3.91 -12.86 -7.51
CA TRP A 96 -3.00 -13.60 -6.61
C TRP A 96 -2.13 -12.66 -5.78
N LEU A 97 -1.68 -11.55 -6.35
CA LEU A 97 -0.98 -10.48 -5.63
C LEU A 97 -1.91 -9.70 -4.67
N GLY A 98 -3.21 -9.93 -4.73
CA GLY A 98 -4.21 -9.29 -3.87
C GLY A 98 -4.97 -8.14 -4.52
N GLY A 99 -4.82 -7.94 -5.82
CA GLY A 99 -5.53 -6.90 -6.58
C GLY A 99 -7.04 -7.08 -6.58
N ILE A 100 -7.76 -5.98 -6.41
CA ILE A 100 -9.21 -5.90 -6.54
C ILE A 100 -9.53 -4.92 -7.66
N PRO A 101 -10.12 -5.41 -8.78
CA PRO A 101 -10.56 -4.51 -9.83
C PRO A 101 -11.69 -3.62 -9.33
N THR A 102 -11.56 -2.32 -9.53
CA THR A 102 -12.54 -1.34 -9.08
C THR A 102 -13.03 -0.48 -10.23
N ASP A 103 -14.33 -0.23 -10.25
CA ASP A 103 -14.91 0.81 -11.07
C ASP A 103 -15.00 2.10 -10.25
N ARG A 104 -14.19 3.07 -10.61
CA ARG A 104 -14.08 4.36 -9.91
C ARG A 104 -15.30 5.28 -10.14
N THR A 105 -16.19 4.91 -11.04
CA THR A 105 -17.47 5.62 -11.26
C THR A 105 -18.51 5.24 -10.20
N GLN A 106 -18.29 4.15 -9.47
CA GLN A 106 -19.17 3.63 -8.42
C GLN A 106 -18.48 3.58 -7.05
N PRO A 107 -18.15 4.74 -6.44
CA PRO A 107 -17.39 4.76 -5.20
C PRO A 107 -18.08 4.09 -4.02
N GLN A 108 -19.42 4.07 -4.00
CA GLN A 108 -20.21 3.41 -2.95
C GLN A 108 -20.05 1.88 -3.03
N ALA A 109 -20.10 1.31 -4.23
CA ALA A 109 -19.93 -0.13 -4.44
C ALA A 109 -18.52 -0.60 -3.99
N ILE A 110 -17.50 0.26 -4.16
CA ILE A 110 -16.15 -0.03 -3.66
C ILE A 110 -16.16 -0.15 -2.13
N VAL A 111 -16.76 0.83 -1.43
CA VAL A 111 -16.84 0.83 0.03
C VAL A 111 -17.56 -0.41 0.55
N GLU A 112 -18.70 -0.76 -0.04
CA GLU A 112 -19.48 -1.94 0.34
C GLU A 112 -18.72 -3.25 0.09
N SER A 113 -18.02 -3.36 -1.04
CA SER A 113 -17.19 -4.52 -1.38
C SER A 113 -16.07 -4.73 -0.37
N VAL A 114 -15.36 -3.66 -0.02
CA VAL A 114 -14.27 -3.69 0.96
C VAL A 114 -14.81 -3.98 2.37
N ALA A 115 -15.91 -3.36 2.77
CA ALA A 115 -16.55 -3.63 4.07
C ALA A 115 -17.00 -5.09 4.20
N ARG A 116 -17.47 -5.70 3.10
CA ARG A 116 -17.83 -7.13 3.04
C ARG A 116 -16.61 -8.03 3.24
N LEU A 117 -15.48 -7.69 2.63
CA LEU A 117 -14.22 -8.40 2.82
C LEU A 117 -13.75 -8.33 4.29
N ALA A 118 -13.87 -7.15 4.91
CA ALA A 118 -13.48 -6.94 6.30
C ALA A 118 -14.30 -7.77 7.30
N ARG A 119 -15.58 -8.01 6.99
CA ARG A 119 -16.46 -8.85 7.85
C ARG A 119 -16.15 -10.34 7.77
N LYS A 120 -15.60 -10.83 6.65
CA LYS A 120 -15.37 -12.26 6.41
C LYS A 120 -14.02 -12.79 6.93
N GLY A 121 -13.08 -11.92 7.29
CA GLY A 121 -11.69 -12.32 7.54
C GLY A 121 -11.19 -12.16 8.97
N LYS A 122 -10.10 -12.89 9.28
CA LYS A 122 -9.35 -12.77 10.55
C LYS A 122 -8.52 -11.48 10.64
N GLY A 123 -8.67 -10.57 9.69
CA GLY A 123 -7.97 -9.31 9.56
C GLY A 123 -7.94 -8.87 8.11
N VAL A 124 -7.97 -7.56 7.86
CA VAL A 124 -7.92 -6.99 6.51
C VAL A 124 -6.97 -5.81 6.43
N VAL A 125 -6.07 -5.86 5.44
CA VAL A 125 -5.21 -4.74 5.05
C VAL A 125 -5.61 -4.36 3.63
N ILE A 126 -6.08 -3.11 3.46
CA ILE A 126 -6.49 -2.57 2.16
C ILE A 126 -5.49 -1.50 1.74
N GLY A 127 -4.94 -1.62 0.54
CA GLY A 127 -4.03 -0.63 -0.04
C GLY A 127 -4.67 0.22 -1.12
N ILE A 128 -4.34 1.50 -1.11
CA ILE A 128 -4.78 2.46 -2.13
C ILE A 128 -3.73 3.57 -2.30
N THR A 129 -3.66 4.14 -3.50
CA THR A 129 -2.91 5.38 -3.75
C THR A 129 -3.89 6.56 -3.75
N PRO A 130 -3.72 7.54 -2.84
CA PRO A 130 -4.69 8.64 -2.69
C PRO A 130 -4.71 9.58 -3.90
N GLU A 131 -3.61 9.69 -4.62
CA GLU A 131 -3.49 10.47 -5.84
C GLU A 131 -4.41 9.92 -6.96
N GLY A 132 -4.57 8.61 -7.02
CA GLY A 132 -5.36 7.91 -8.02
C GLY A 132 -4.83 8.02 -9.46
N THR A 133 -3.66 8.60 -9.64
CA THR A 133 -2.96 8.79 -10.93
C THR A 133 -1.45 8.84 -10.68
N ARG A 134 -0.65 8.68 -11.73
CA ARG A 134 0.82 8.87 -11.69
C ARG A 134 1.24 10.24 -12.24
N LYS A 135 0.31 11.01 -12.75
CA LYS A 135 0.54 12.41 -13.14
C LYS A 135 0.32 13.30 -11.93
N LYS A 136 0.89 14.50 -11.93
CA LYS A 136 0.69 15.49 -10.88
C LYS A 136 -0.80 15.62 -10.54
N ALA A 137 -1.15 15.25 -9.33
CA ALA A 137 -2.52 15.35 -8.84
C ALA A 137 -2.66 16.60 -7.97
N LEU A 138 -3.19 17.67 -8.56
CA LEU A 138 -3.46 18.92 -7.82
C LEU A 138 -4.36 18.69 -6.59
N LYS A 139 -5.25 17.69 -6.67
CA LYS A 139 -6.16 17.32 -5.58
C LYS A 139 -6.14 15.81 -5.35
N TRP A 140 -5.83 15.40 -4.14
CA TRP A 140 -6.00 14.02 -3.71
C TRP A 140 -7.48 13.69 -3.55
N LYS A 141 -7.84 12.45 -3.86
CA LYS A 141 -9.22 11.97 -3.71
C LYS A 141 -9.46 11.54 -2.27
N THR A 142 -10.50 12.03 -1.63
CA THR A 142 -10.87 11.73 -0.24
C THR A 142 -11.57 10.38 -0.04
N GLY A 143 -11.69 9.57 -1.11
CA GLY A 143 -12.33 8.26 -1.03
C GLY A 143 -11.69 7.30 -0.03
N PHE A 144 -10.39 7.41 0.22
CA PHE A 144 -9.69 6.61 1.22
C PHE A 144 -10.12 6.95 2.66
N LEU A 145 -10.46 8.22 2.95
CA LEU A 145 -10.99 8.60 4.27
C LEU A 145 -12.36 7.96 4.52
N ARG A 146 -13.21 7.89 3.48
CA ARG A 146 -14.49 7.15 3.59
C ARG A 146 -14.28 5.66 3.81
N LEU A 147 -13.28 5.07 3.15
CA LEU A 147 -12.93 3.66 3.36
C LEU A 147 -12.43 3.41 4.78
N ALA A 148 -11.56 4.25 5.32
CA ALA A 148 -11.06 4.13 6.69
C ALA A 148 -12.22 4.17 7.71
N ARG A 149 -13.14 5.13 7.55
CA ARG A 149 -14.34 5.21 8.40
C ARG A 149 -15.26 4.01 8.26
N ALA A 150 -15.52 3.54 7.04
CA ALA A 150 -16.37 2.37 6.81
C ALA A 150 -15.78 1.06 7.34
N LEU A 151 -14.46 0.97 7.43
CA LEU A 151 -13.73 -0.16 8.00
C LEU A 151 -13.51 -0.02 9.51
N ASP A 152 -13.80 1.15 10.07
CA ASP A 152 -13.46 1.51 11.46
C ASP A 152 -12.00 1.17 11.76
N CYS A 153 -11.08 1.78 11.00
CA CYS A 153 -9.66 1.49 11.11
C CYS A 153 -8.78 2.72 10.86
N PRO A 154 -7.59 2.76 11.45
CA PRO A 154 -6.62 3.79 11.15
C PRO A 154 -6.04 3.62 9.75
N ILE A 155 -5.41 4.69 9.29
CA ILE A 155 -4.67 4.75 8.04
C ILE A 155 -3.19 4.59 8.34
N LEU A 156 -2.55 3.58 7.77
CA LEU A 156 -1.10 3.41 7.79
C LEU A 156 -0.49 4.15 6.60
N MET A 157 0.36 5.12 6.88
CA MET A 157 1.03 5.91 5.86
C MET A 157 2.33 5.20 5.42
N VAL A 158 2.41 4.81 4.16
CA VAL A 158 3.58 4.15 3.58
C VAL A 158 4.17 5.02 2.49
N ALA A 159 5.45 5.34 2.60
CA ALA A 159 6.13 6.18 1.63
C ALA A 159 7.15 5.40 0.79
N ILE A 160 7.26 5.75 -0.50
CA ILE A 160 8.31 5.29 -1.40
C ILE A 160 9.27 6.46 -1.63
N ASN A 161 10.44 6.41 -1.02
CA ASN A 161 11.43 7.47 -1.08
C ASN A 161 12.58 7.10 -2.03
N PHE A 162 12.57 7.67 -3.23
CA PHE A 162 13.55 7.36 -4.27
C PHE A 162 14.97 7.83 -3.96
N PRO A 163 15.20 9.03 -3.40
CA PRO A 163 16.55 9.48 -3.06
C PRO A 163 17.31 8.53 -2.11
N THR A 164 16.61 7.96 -1.14
CA THR A 164 17.22 7.04 -0.17
C THR A 164 17.01 5.56 -0.53
N LYS A 165 16.25 5.28 -1.60
CA LYS A 165 15.82 3.92 -1.98
C LYS A 165 15.17 3.16 -0.82
N THR A 166 14.27 3.82 -0.11
CA THR A 166 13.64 3.29 1.09
C THR A 166 12.12 3.28 0.94
N ILE A 167 11.51 2.17 1.31
CA ILE A 167 10.08 2.10 1.55
C ILE A 167 9.87 2.22 3.05
N VAL A 168 9.21 3.28 3.47
CA VAL A 168 8.99 3.61 4.88
C VAL A 168 7.57 3.18 5.26
N ILE A 169 7.47 2.20 6.15
CA ILE A 169 6.22 1.87 6.85
C ILE A 169 6.15 2.86 8.01
N GLY A 170 5.39 3.92 7.83
CA GLY A 170 5.40 5.07 8.72
C GLY A 170 4.29 5.04 9.77
N ASP A 171 3.76 6.20 10.07
CA ASP A 171 2.85 6.41 11.19
C ASP A 171 1.42 5.99 10.90
N LEU A 172 0.69 5.72 11.98
CA LEU A 172 -0.76 5.56 11.93
C LEU A 172 -1.43 6.93 12.02
N TYR A 173 -2.38 7.17 11.13
CA TYR A 173 -3.24 8.34 11.16
C TYR A 173 -4.68 7.93 11.47
N HIS A 174 -5.28 8.56 12.47
CA HIS A 174 -6.68 8.36 12.84
C HIS A 174 -7.52 9.49 12.25
N PRO A 175 -8.42 9.21 11.27
CA PRO A 175 -9.24 10.25 10.67
C PRO A 175 -10.10 10.99 11.70
N SER A 176 -10.03 12.32 11.69
CA SER A 176 -10.77 13.19 12.62
C SER A 176 -12.27 13.28 12.30
N GLY A 177 -12.64 12.97 11.05
CA GLY A 177 -13.99 13.20 10.51
C GLY A 177 -14.06 14.41 9.57
N ASP A 178 -13.18 15.39 9.72
CA ASP A 178 -13.05 16.50 8.78
C ASP A 178 -12.09 16.13 7.63
N ASN A 179 -12.66 15.92 6.44
CA ASN A 179 -11.86 15.51 5.28
C ASN A 179 -10.80 16.53 4.87
N ASN A 180 -11.03 17.84 5.08
CA ASN A 180 -10.08 18.87 4.69
C ASN A 180 -8.90 18.90 5.65
N TYR A 181 -9.18 18.85 6.94
CA TYR A 181 -8.16 18.76 7.98
C TYR A 181 -7.31 17.50 7.81
N ASP A 182 -7.96 16.34 7.68
CA ASP A 182 -7.30 15.05 7.51
C ASP A 182 -6.40 15.05 6.27
N LEU A 183 -6.87 15.62 5.16
CA LEU A 183 -6.11 15.67 3.91
C LEU A 183 -4.86 16.55 4.02
N VAL A 184 -4.97 17.70 4.70
CA VAL A 184 -3.81 18.59 4.93
C VAL A 184 -2.76 17.90 5.78
N ALA A 185 -3.16 17.32 6.91
CA ALA A 185 -2.26 16.62 7.82
C ALA A 185 -1.53 15.44 7.13
N ILE A 186 -2.27 14.63 6.35
CA ILE A 186 -1.69 13.50 5.63
C ILE A 186 -0.73 13.98 4.54
N LYS A 187 -1.07 15.02 3.77
CA LYS A 187 -0.15 15.58 2.76
C LYS A 187 1.14 16.10 3.39
N GLN A 188 1.03 16.83 4.48
CA GLN A 188 2.18 17.35 5.21
C GLN A 188 3.15 16.23 5.64
N TYR A 189 2.63 15.07 6.05
CA TYR A 189 3.48 13.91 6.32
C TYR A 189 4.26 13.47 5.09
N TYR A 190 3.66 13.51 3.90
CA TYR A 190 4.31 13.05 2.66
C TYR A 190 5.26 14.07 2.03
N ASP A 191 5.22 15.34 2.40
CA ASP A 191 6.08 16.41 1.86
C ASP A 191 7.59 16.13 2.06
N GLN A 192 7.95 15.30 3.03
CA GLN A 192 9.32 14.88 3.29
C GLN A 192 9.84 13.77 2.35
N PHE A 193 8.97 13.17 1.54
CA PHE A 193 9.32 12.05 0.67
C PHE A 193 9.28 12.45 -0.80
N GLN A 194 10.11 11.78 -1.61
CA GLN A 194 10.26 12.13 -3.00
C GLN A 194 10.12 10.91 -3.92
N GLY A 195 9.20 11.00 -4.88
CA GLY A 195 9.03 10.04 -5.98
C GLY A 195 10.17 10.11 -6.99
N ILE A 196 10.13 9.23 -8.01
CA ILE A 196 11.09 9.24 -9.10
C ILE A 196 10.97 10.53 -9.94
N HIS A 197 9.78 11.06 -10.10
CA HIS A 197 9.49 12.31 -10.80
C HIS A 197 9.10 13.37 -9.75
N LYS A 198 10.08 14.24 -9.42
CA LYS A 198 9.92 15.30 -8.40
C LYS A 198 8.75 16.24 -8.67
N ASP A 199 8.51 16.54 -9.94
CA ASP A 199 7.49 17.52 -10.36
C ASP A 199 6.07 16.95 -10.42
N GLN A 200 5.89 15.65 -10.13
CA GLN A 200 4.60 14.97 -10.21
C GLN A 200 3.94 14.72 -8.84
N PHE A 201 4.56 15.20 -7.77
CA PHE A 201 4.03 15.09 -6.42
C PHE A 201 3.86 16.47 -5.77
#